data_8f4ba9964269bc18c104948ca30ac65f
#
_entry.id   8f4ba9964269bc18c104948ca30ac65f
#
_cell.length_a   1.000
_cell.length_b   1.000
_cell.length_c   1.000
_cell.angle_alpha   90.00
_cell.angle_beta   90.00
_cell.angle_gamma   90.00
#
_symmetry.space_group_name_H-M   'P 1'
#
loop_
_entity.id
_entity.type
_entity.pdbx_description
1 polymer ?
#
loop_
_entity_poly.entity_id
_entity_poly.type
_entity_poly.pdbx_seq_one_letter_code
_entity_poly.pdbx_strand_id
1 'polypeptide(L)'
;MHTTFSEGQAGINFSDSDNQQMVTAMVRDFAEKNIRPHVMEWDEQQIFPVETFKKLGELGLMGVLVPEEYGGSGFSYFEYVNVIVEIAKVCGSIGLSVAAHNSLCTGHIMTFGNEEQKLKWLPKLATAEWIGAWGLTEANTGSDAMRMNTTAVLDGDHYV
;
A
#
# COMPACT_ATOMS: atom_id res chain seq x y z
N MET A 1 2.70 -32.25 -46.15
CA MET A 1 2.08 -32.25 -44.82
C MET A 1 2.10 -30.78 -44.31
N HIS A 2 1.01 -30.08 -44.53
CA HIS A 2 0.86 -28.71 -43.99
C HIS A 2 0.24 -28.81 -42.60
N THR A 3 1.00 -28.51 -41.56
CA THR A 3 0.51 -28.33 -40.20
C THR A 3 -0.10 -26.95 -40.11
N THR A 4 -1.40 -26.87 -40.11
CA THR A 4 -2.17 -25.66 -39.75
C THR A 4 -2.06 -25.48 -38.24
N PHE A 5 -1.33 -24.45 -37.79
CA PHE A 5 -1.40 -23.98 -36.41
C PHE A 5 -2.77 -23.33 -36.21
N SER A 6 -3.57 -23.88 -35.30
CA SER A 6 -4.82 -23.29 -34.91
C SER A 6 -4.58 -21.95 -34.18
N GLU A 7 -5.14 -20.87 -34.69
CA GLU A 7 -5.26 -19.58 -34.03
C GLU A 7 -6.15 -19.74 -32.81
N GLY A 8 -5.55 -19.86 -31.65
CA GLY A 8 -6.21 -20.00 -30.36
C GLY A 8 -5.29 -19.64 -29.19
N GLN A 9 -4.33 -18.73 -29.42
CA GLN A 9 -3.68 -18.08 -28.29
C GLN A 9 -4.64 -16.96 -27.80
N ALA A 10 -5.29 -17.22 -26.67
CA ALA A 10 -5.90 -16.15 -25.87
C ALA A 10 -4.76 -15.19 -25.53
N GLY A 11 -4.67 -14.06 -26.23
CA GLY A 11 -3.73 -13.01 -25.92
C GLY A 11 -3.96 -12.57 -24.49
N ILE A 12 -2.88 -12.26 -23.78
CA ILE A 12 -2.98 -11.67 -22.44
C ILE A 12 -3.78 -10.38 -22.60
N ASN A 13 -4.96 -10.32 -21.97
CA ASN A 13 -5.80 -9.14 -21.99
C ASN A 13 -5.34 -8.20 -20.87
N PHE A 14 -4.79 -7.04 -21.23
CA PHE A 14 -4.36 -5.98 -20.32
C PHE A 14 -5.46 -4.91 -20.08
N SER A 15 -6.69 -5.15 -20.56
CA SER A 15 -7.79 -4.22 -20.23
C SER A 15 -8.20 -4.36 -18.79
N ASP A 16 -8.40 -3.22 -18.13
CA ASP A 16 -8.92 -3.16 -16.77
C ASP A 16 -10.32 -3.79 -16.68
N SER A 17 -10.57 -4.54 -15.62
CA SER A 17 -11.92 -4.98 -15.25
C SER A 17 -12.80 -3.78 -14.87
N ASP A 18 -14.11 -3.98 -14.82
CA ASP A 18 -15.04 -2.93 -14.40
C ASP A 18 -14.72 -2.42 -12.98
N ASN A 19 -14.33 -3.32 -12.07
CA ASN A 19 -13.89 -2.94 -10.72
C ASN A 19 -12.62 -2.08 -10.74
N GLN A 20 -11.63 -2.45 -11.56
CA GLN A 20 -10.39 -1.70 -11.70
C GLN A 20 -10.66 -0.30 -12.25
N GLN A 21 -11.52 -0.18 -13.24
CA GLN A 21 -11.92 1.11 -13.80
C GLN A 21 -12.64 1.98 -12.75
N MET A 22 -13.55 1.39 -11.98
CA MET A 22 -14.28 2.10 -10.93
C MET A 22 -13.33 2.59 -9.81
N VAL A 23 -12.44 1.74 -9.32
CA VAL A 23 -11.41 2.10 -8.33
C VAL A 23 -10.52 3.21 -8.88
N THR A 24 -10.03 3.05 -10.10
CA THR A 24 -9.18 4.06 -10.78
C THR A 24 -9.87 5.43 -10.86
N ALA A 25 -11.14 5.46 -11.26
CA ALA A 25 -11.91 6.70 -11.38
C ALA A 25 -12.13 7.36 -10.01
N MET A 26 -12.47 6.58 -8.98
CA MET A 26 -12.67 7.05 -7.61
C MET A 26 -11.38 7.65 -7.04
N VAL A 27 -10.25 6.95 -7.18
CA VAL A 27 -8.95 7.41 -6.66
C VAL A 27 -8.49 8.68 -7.36
N ARG A 28 -8.66 8.74 -8.69
CA ARG A 28 -8.35 9.94 -9.49
C ARG A 28 -9.14 11.15 -9.01
N ASP A 29 -10.45 11.00 -8.85
CA ASP A 29 -11.33 12.09 -8.37
C ASP A 29 -10.92 12.55 -6.97
N PHE A 30 -10.65 11.61 -6.08
CA PHE A 30 -10.15 11.92 -4.74
C PHE A 30 -8.83 12.69 -4.80
N ALA A 31 -7.85 12.20 -5.56
CA ALA A 31 -6.52 12.81 -5.63
C ALA A 31 -6.58 14.23 -6.21
N GLU A 32 -7.37 14.45 -7.26
CA GLU A 32 -7.54 15.80 -7.85
C GLU A 32 -8.22 16.77 -6.90
N LYS A 33 -9.20 16.32 -6.09
CA LYS A 33 -9.96 17.19 -5.19
C LYS A 33 -9.29 17.42 -3.84
N ASN A 34 -8.64 16.41 -3.27
CA ASN A 34 -8.16 16.45 -1.88
C ASN A 34 -6.63 16.51 -1.75
N ILE A 35 -5.89 16.19 -2.79
CA ILE A 35 -4.42 16.21 -2.76
C ILE A 35 -3.89 17.38 -3.58
N ARG A 36 -4.25 17.47 -4.87
CA ARG A 36 -3.69 18.47 -5.80
C ARG A 36 -3.70 19.90 -5.28
N PRO A 37 -4.76 20.43 -4.67
CA PRO A 37 -4.79 21.83 -4.22
C PRO A 37 -3.76 22.16 -3.14
N HIS A 38 -3.25 21.15 -2.44
CA HIS A 38 -2.40 21.31 -1.26
C HIS A 38 -0.94 20.89 -1.47
N VAL A 39 -0.59 20.31 -2.63
CA VAL A 39 0.74 19.69 -2.85
C VAL A 39 1.87 20.69 -2.57
N MET A 40 1.77 21.90 -3.11
CA MET A 40 2.81 22.92 -2.94
C MET A 40 2.93 23.41 -1.48
N GLU A 41 1.80 23.59 -0.82
CA GLU A 41 1.77 23.99 0.59
C GLU A 41 2.43 22.92 1.48
N TRP A 42 2.07 21.65 1.27
CA TRP A 42 2.65 20.55 2.05
C TRP A 42 4.14 20.38 1.82
N ASP A 43 4.61 20.58 0.58
CA ASP A 43 6.02 20.49 0.24
C ASP A 43 6.82 21.64 0.87
N GLU A 44 6.39 22.88 0.65
CA GLU A 44 7.07 24.08 1.15
C GLU A 44 7.11 24.16 2.69
N GLN A 45 6.02 23.75 3.35
CA GLN A 45 5.90 23.80 4.80
C GLN A 45 6.29 22.49 5.49
N GLN A 46 6.73 21.47 4.74
CA GLN A 46 7.11 20.15 5.25
C GLN A 46 5.98 19.48 6.08
N ILE A 47 4.73 19.58 5.59
CA ILE A 47 3.56 19.04 6.28
C ILE A 47 3.31 17.59 5.85
N PHE A 48 3.18 16.69 6.83
CA PHE A 48 2.61 15.36 6.60
C PHE A 48 1.09 15.42 6.81
N PRO A 49 0.26 15.25 5.76
CA PRO A 49 -1.17 15.54 5.83
C PRO A 49 -1.99 14.37 6.40
N VAL A 50 -1.92 14.16 7.70
CA VAL A 50 -2.57 13.03 8.42
C VAL A 50 -4.06 12.90 8.06
N GLU A 51 -4.78 14.03 7.97
CA GLU A 51 -6.22 14.01 7.66
C GLU A 51 -6.51 13.48 6.24
N THR A 52 -5.60 13.69 5.29
CA THR A 52 -5.73 13.10 3.94
C THR A 52 -5.58 11.58 3.99
N PHE A 53 -4.67 11.06 4.82
CA PHE A 53 -4.53 9.62 5.01
C PHE A 53 -5.75 8.99 5.70
N LYS A 54 -6.37 9.67 6.65
CA LYS A 54 -7.64 9.22 7.27
C LYS A 54 -8.76 9.10 6.22
N LYS A 55 -8.90 10.11 5.36
CA LYS A 55 -9.87 10.06 4.25
C LYS A 55 -9.56 8.93 3.26
N LEU A 56 -8.28 8.64 2.99
CA LEU A 56 -7.90 7.47 2.19
C LEU A 56 -8.28 6.17 2.89
N GLY A 57 -8.17 6.10 4.21
CA GLY A 57 -8.63 4.97 5.02
C GLY A 57 -10.15 4.77 4.95
N GLU A 58 -10.93 5.86 5.02
CA GLU A 58 -12.39 5.83 4.86
C GLU A 58 -12.84 5.26 3.49
N LEU A 59 -12.00 5.46 2.46
CA LEU A 59 -12.20 4.90 1.13
C LEU A 59 -11.63 3.47 0.95
N GLY A 60 -11.07 2.87 2.01
CA GLY A 60 -10.44 1.56 1.96
C GLY A 60 -9.06 1.53 1.29
N LEU A 61 -8.47 2.69 0.98
CA LEU A 61 -7.22 2.80 0.23
C LEU A 61 -5.96 2.64 1.10
N MET A 62 -6.13 2.54 2.41
CA MET A 62 -5.05 2.22 3.35
C MET A 62 -5.00 0.73 3.73
N GLY A 63 -5.96 -0.05 3.29
CA GLY A 63 -6.01 -1.51 3.44
C GLY A 63 -6.33 -2.23 2.13
N VAL A 64 -5.76 -1.77 1.01
CA VAL A 64 -6.10 -2.27 -0.34
C VAL A 64 -5.94 -3.79 -0.44
N LEU A 65 -4.79 -4.30 0.01
CA LEU A 65 -4.40 -5.72 -0.05
C LEU A 65 -4.79 -6.50 1.22
N VAL A 66 -5.25 -5.81 2.25
CA VAL A 66 -5.67 -6.46 3.51
C VAL A 66 -7.03 -7.13 3.28
N PRO A 67 -7.19 -8.42 3.63
CA PRO A 67 -8.47 -9.11 3.52
C PRO A 67 -9.58 -8.44 4.33
N GLU A 68 -10.82 -8.61 3.87
CA GLU A 68 -12.00 -8.04 4.51
C GLU A 68 -12.16 -8.53 5.96
N GLU A 69 -11.74 -9.76 6.28
CA GLU A 69 -11.76 -10.31 7.63
C GLU A 69 -10.91 -9.53 8.63
N TYR A 70 -9.91 -8.79 8.14
CA TYR A 70 -9.07 -7.88 8.94
C TYR A 70 -9.42 -6.39 8.69
N GLY A 71 -10.57 -6.12 8.09
CA GLY A 71 -11.08 -4.76 7.86
C GLY A 71 -10.49 -4.05 6.66
N GLY A 72 -9.81 -4.76 5.76
CA GLY A 72 -9.30 -4.22 4.50
C GLY A 72 -10.28 -4.33 3.34
N SER A 73 -9.85 -3.92 2.15
CA SER A 73 -10.67 -3.96 0.92
C SER A 73 -10.60 -5.29 0.18
N GLY A 74 -9.64 -6.16 0.51
CA GLY A 74 -9.48 -7.47 -0.13
C GLY A 74 -9.20 -7.40 -1.64
N PHE A 75 -8.70 -6.28 -2.14
CA PHE A 75 -8.41 -6.10 -3.54
C PHE A 75 -7.13 -6.82 -3.98
N SER A 76 -6.97 -6.97 -5.28
CA SER A 76 -5.78 -7.56 -5.89
C SER A 76 -4.64 -6.53 -6.05
N TYR A 77 -3.47 -7.03 -6.45
CA TYR A 77 -2.34 -6.17 -6.81
C TYR A 77 -2.63 -5.28 -8.02
N PHE A 78 -3.58 -5.61 -8.88
CA PHE A 78 -3.95 -4.77 -10.02
C PHE A 78 -4.64 -3.48 -9.54
N GLU A 79 -5.64 -3.60 -8.66
CA GLU A 79 -6.29 -2.44 -8.05
C GLU A 79 -5.27 -1.64 -7.22
N TYR A 80 -4.38 -2.31 -6.48
CA TYR A 80 -3.34 -1.65 -5.71
C TYR A 80 -2.42 -0.79 -6.59
N VAL A 81 -1.94 -1.33 -7.72
CA VAL A 81 -1.11 -0.56 -8.67
C VAL A 81 -1.87 0.65 -9.20
N ASN A 82 -3.16 0.49 -9.57
CA ASN A 82 -3.98 1.59 -10.05
C ASN A 82 -4.15 2.68 -8.99
N VAL A 83 -4.35 2.31 -7.71
CA VAL A 83 -4.40 3.26 -6.58
C VAL A 83 -3.11 4.08 -6.49
N ILE A 84 -1.96 3.41 -6.48
CA ILE A 84 -0.66 4.08 -6.37
C ILE A 84 -0.41 4.99 -7.58
N VAL A 85 -0.70 4.53 -8.79
CA VAL A 85 -0.51 5.30 -10.03
C VAL A 85 -1.33 6.58 -10.01
N GLU A 86 -2.62 6.51 -9.67
CA GLU A 86 -3.50 7.69 -9.70
C GLU A 86 -3.13 8.70 -8.60
N ILE A 87 -2.76 8.25 -7.40
CA ILE A 87 -2.28 9.15 -6.35
C ILE A 87 -0.93 9.78 -6.75
N ALA A 88 0.02 8.98 -7.25
CA ALA A 88 1.36 9.44 -7.59
C ALA A 88 1.38 10.42 -8.78
N LYS A 89 0.44 10.35 -9.72
CA LYS A 89 0.25 11.35 -10.79
C LYS A 89 -0.02 12.75 -10.23
N VAL A 90 -0.60 12.83 -9.05
CA VAL A 90 -0.92 14.10 -8.37
C VAL A 90 0.18 14.50 -7.40
N CYS A 91 0.63 13.56 -6.55
CA CYS A 91 1.69 13.76 -5.59
C CYS A 91 2.50 12.47 -5.37
N GLY A 92 3.74 12.46 -5.84
CA GLY A 92 4.63 11.31 -5.69
C GLY A 92 4.94 10.98 -4.22
N SER A 93 5.02 11.98 -3.35
CA SER A 93 5.26 11.81 -1.91
C SER A 93 4.09 11.09 -1.23
N ILE A 94 2.85 11.50 -1.50
CA ILE A 94 1.66 10.82 -0.96
C ILE A 94 1.54 9.41 -1.55
N GLY A 95 1.78 9.24 -2.87
CA GLY A 95 1.78 7.93 -3.51
C GLY A 95 2.79 6.97 -2.87
N LEU A 96 4.02 7.44 -2.61
CA LEU A 96 5.05 6.65 -1.92
C LEU A 96 4.64 6.29 -0.49
N SER A 97 4.05 7.22 0.25
CA SER A 97 3.60 6.98 1.62
C SER A 97 2.48 5.93 1.68
N VAL A 98 1.50 6.00 0.76
CA VAL A 98 0.45 4.98 0.62
C VAL A 98 1.03 3.63 0.22
N ALA A 99 2.03 3.63 -0.69
CA ALA A 99 2.72 2.40 -1.08
C ALA A 99 3.48 1.77 0.09
N ALA A 100 4.25 2.55 0.84
CA ALA A 100 5.00 2.07 2.00
C ALA A 100 4.08 1.52 3.10
N HIS A 101 2.98 2.20 3.36
CA HIS A 101 1.97 1.74 4.31
C HIS A 101 1.38 0.38 3.90
N ASN A 102 0.85 0.26 2.66
CA ASN A 102 0.16 -0.94 2.20
C ASN A 102 1.12 -2.13 1.96
N SER A 103 2.27 -1.91 1.31
CA SER A 103 3.14 -3.01 0.91
C SER A 103 4.22 -3.32 1.93
N LEU A 104 4.89 -2.29 2.49
CA LEU A 104 6.01 -2.52 3.40
C LEU A 104 5.53 -2.78 4.83
N CYS A 105 4.64 -1.97 5.39
CA CYS A 105 4.16 -2.20 6.75
C CYS A 105 3.10 -3.31 6.81
N THR A 106 1.92 -3.10 6.20
CA THR A 106 0.84 -4.08 6.30
C THR A 106 1.18 -5.39 5.61
N GLY A 107 1.90 -5.36 4.47
CA GLY A 107 2.35 -6.54 3.75
C GLY A 107 3.25 -7.45 4.59
N HIS A 108 4.13 -6.88 5.41
CA HIS A 108 4.96 -7.68 6.33
C HIS A 108 4.15 -8.28 7.47
N ILE A 109 3.21 -7.53 8.04
CA ILE A 109 2.30 -8.05 9.07
C ILE A 109 1.45 -9.20 8.50
N MET A 110 0.93 -9.04 7.27
CA MET A 110 0.18 -10.09 6.59
C MET A 110 0.99 -11.35 6.36
N THR A 111 2.28 -11.21 5.98
CA THR A 111 3.15 -12.32 5.62
C THR A 111 3.72 -13.04 6.84
N PHE A 112 4.13 -12.31 7.86
CA PHE A 112 4.93 -12.82 8.98
C PHE A 112 4.23 -12.75 10.34
N GLY A 113 3.15 -11.97 10.46
CA GLY A 113 2.37 -11.87 11.69
C GLY A 113 1.59 -13.15 11.99
N ASN A 114 1.48 -13.51 13.26
CA ASN A 114 0.52 -14.52 13.70
C ASN A 114 -0.91 -13.95 13.73
N GLU A 115 -1.91 -14.80 13.95
CA GLU A 115 -3.33 -14.38 13.90
C GLU A 115 -3.67 -13.30 14.94
N GLU A 116 -3.12 -13.39 16.15
CA GLU A 116 -3.31 -12.39 17.21
C GLU A 116 -2.77 -11.02 16.77
N GLN A 117 -1.57 -11.00 16.16
CA GLN A 117 -0.94 -9.78 15.64
C GLN A 117 -1.75 -9.19 14.48
N LYS A 118 -2.21 -10.01 13.53
CA LYS A 118 -3.03 -9.58 12.41
C LYS A 118 -4.34 -8.94 12.88
N LEU A 119 -5.08 -9.64 13.74
CA LEU A 119 -6.33 -9.14 14.33
C LEU A 119 -6.16 -7.85 15.13
N LYS A 120 -5.01 -7.70 15.80
CA LYS A 120 -4.72 -6.53 16.64
C LYS A 120 -4.34 -5.30 15.82
N TRP A 121 -3.56 -5.47 14.73
CA TRP A 121 -2.92 -4.35 14.06
C TRP A 121 -3.54 -4.01 12.71
N LEU A 122 -3.93 -5.01 11.90
CA LEU A 122 -4.40 -4.76 10.53
C LEU A 122 -5.68 -3.91 10.47
N PRO A 123 -6.70 -4.10 11.34
CA PRO A 123 -7.89 -3.25 11.27
C PRO A 123 -7.60 -1.77 11.46
N LYS A 124 -6.66 -1.44 12.36
CA LYS A 124 -6.27 -0.06 12.65
C LYS A 124 -5.43 0.56 11.53
N LEU A 125 -4.61 -0.25 10.88
CA LEU A 125 -3.85 0.17 9.71
C LEU A 125 -4.76 0.33 8.50
N ALA A 126 -5.66 -0.60 8.24
CA ALA A 126 -6.57 -0.57 7.10
C ALA A 126 -7.50 0.66 7.10
N THR A 127 -7.92 1.11 8.29
CA THR A 127 -8.75 2.31 8.47
C THR A 127 -7.96 3.62 8.58
N ALA A 128 -6.62 3.55 8.55
CA ALA A 128 -5.73 4.68 8.84
C ALA A 128 -5.91 5.29 10.26
N GLU A 129 -6.45 4.56 11.22
CA GLU A 129 -6.33 4.93 12.64
C GLU A 129 -4.85 4.99 13.02
N TRP A 130 -4.07 4.05 12.47
CA TRP A 130 -2.61 4.05 12.52
C TRP A 130 -2.02 4.15 11.13
N ILE A 131 -0.93 4.92 11.01
CA ILE A 131 -0.16 5.01 9.78
C ILE A 131 1.11 4.18 9.95
N GLY A 132 1.26 3.18 9.09
CA GLY A 132 2.41 2.29 9.09
C GLY A 132 3.63 2.91 8.40
N ALA A 133 4.80 2.60 8.92
CA ALA A 133 6.08 3.01 8.35
C ALA A 133 7.04 1.81 8.28
N TRP A 134 8.14 1.98 7.58
CA TRP A 134 9.15 0.96 7.38
C TRP A 134 10.54 1.51 7.65
N GLY A 135 11.29 0.88 8.57
CA GLY A 135 12.68 1.18 8.85
C GLY A 135 13.54 -0.06 8.57
N LEU A 136 14.32 -0.03 7.51
CA LEU A 136 15.18 -1.15 7.09
C LEU A 136 16.66 -0.83 7.23
N THR A 137 17.08 0.35 6.77
CA THR A 137 18.48 0.72 6.62
C THR A 137 19.15 0.97 7.98
N GLU A 138 20.31 0.37 8.19
CA GLU A 138 21.20 0.62 9.31
C GLU A 138 22.48 1.31 8.80
N ALA A 139 23.35 1.74 9.71
CA ALA A 139 24.60 2.43 9.35
C ALA A 139 25.49 1.64 8.36
N ASN A 140 25.49 0.31 8.47
CA ASN A 140 26.32 -0.57 7.66
C ASN A 140 25.51 -1.45 6.67
N THR A 141 24.20 -1.26 6.58
CA THR A 141 23.31 -2.12 5.80
C THR A 141 22.28 -1.29 5.06
N GLY A 142 22.23 -1.46 3.75
CA GLY A 142 21.23 -0.85 2.88
C GLY A 142 20.66 -1.93 1.93
N SER A 143 21.18 -1.97 0.69
CA SER A 143 20.73 -2.94 -0.32
C SER A 143 20.95 -4.40 0.09
N ASP A 144 21.99 -4.68 0.86
CA ASP A 144 22.23 -6.02 1.44
C ASP A 144 21.53 -6.16 2.80
N ALA A 145 20.20 -6.25 2.77
CA ALA A 145 19.37 -6.39 3.97
C ALA A 145 19.65 -7.65 4.80
N MET A 146 20.38 -8.63 4.24
CA MET A 146 20.79 -9.83 4.97
C MET A 146 21.90 -9.57 5.99
N ARG A 147 22.52 -8.39 5.95
CA ARG A 147 23.62 -7.98 6.85
C ARG A 147 23.19 -7.07 7.99
N MET A 148 21.93 -7.10 8.36
CA MET A 148 21.44 -6.33 9.52
C MET A 148 22.15 -6.77 10.81
N ASN A 149 22.58 -5.80 11.60
CA ASN A 149 23.29 -6.03 12.86
C ASN A 149 22.43 -5.74 14.10
N THR A 150 21.29 -5.07 13.92
CA THR A 150 20.37 -4.82 15.03
C THR A 150 19.89 -6.14 15.60
N THR A 151 20.01 -6.27 16.91
CA THR A 151 19.57 -7.45 17.66
C THR A 151 18.37 -7.08 18.52
N ALA A 152 17.49 -8.03 18.76
CA ALA A 152 16.38 -7.91 19.70
C ALA A 152 16.55 -8.98 20.78
N VAL A 153 16.79 -8.56 22.01
CA VAL A 153 16.99 -9.46 23.15
C VAL A 153 15.70 -9.49 23.97
N LEU A 154 15.21 -10.71 24.26
CA LEU A 154 14.02 -10.87 25.11
C LEU A 154 14.35 -10.50 26.56
N ASP A 155 13.62 -9.53 27.11
CA ASP A 155 13.68 -9.10 28.50
C ASP A 155 12.27 -9.15 29.10
N GLY A 156 12.01 -10.19 29.90
CA GLY A 156 10.68 -10.45 30.42
C GLY A 156 9.67 -10.79 29.33
N ASP A 157 8.72 -9.90 29.09
CA ASP A 157 7.63 -10.03 28.11
C ASP A 157 7.79 -9.12 26.88
N HIS A 158 8.91 -8.44 26.73
CA HIS A 158 9.20 -7.54 25.64
C HIS A 158 10.64 -7.70 25.10
N TYR A 159 10.88 -7.17 23.92
CA TYR A 159 12.21 -7.13 23.30
C TYR A 159 12.86 -5.75 23.46
N VAL A 160 14.15 -5.75 23.71
CA VAL A 160 15.02 -4.57 23.84
C VAL A 160 16.11 -4.59 22.77
#